data_64e10c091bb7ffef517bedd4722b904d
#
_entry.id   64e10c091bb7ffef517bedd4722b904d
#
_cell.length_a   1.000
_cell.length_b   1.000
_cell.length_c   1.000
_cell.angle_alpha   90.00
_cell.angle_beta   90.00
_cell.angle_gamma   90.00
#
_symmetry.space_group_name_H-M   'P 1'
#
loop_
_entity.id
_entity.type
_entity.pdbx_description
1 polymer ?
#
loop_
_entity_poly.entity_id
_entity_poly.type
_entity_poly.pdbx_seq_one_letter_code
_entity_poly.pdbx_strand_id
1 'polypeptide(L)'
;MFKYILKRLLSLIPILIGISFISFALIYFTGGDAVAVRYEAIGGVLSPELINQKREELGLNRPFIVQYISWLLGVIQGDMGISYVSGKPVFGYIFSKLPNTLLLSISSLLTTLIISLPLGILSAVKKNSVFDNIIKALSFVGNSLPNFFVALVLSYIFALQLKLLPVISQGTSIKSLILPTLTLALAMSAKYIRQIRALIISELSKPYVTGARARGIKENTIIFFNVLRLTSLTLITLMSLSFGSLLGGSSIVESIFMWDGIGKLAIES
;
A
#
# COMPACT_ATOMS: atom_id res chain seq x y z
N MET A 1 9.55 28.20 -0.22
CA MET A 1 9.20 26.79 -0.55
C MET A 1 10.38 25.85 -0.35
N PHE A 2 11.58 26.13 -0.88
CA PHE A 2 12.76 25.27 -0.75
C PHE A 2 13.14 24.95 0.72
N LYS A 3 13.23 25.95 1.60
CA LYS A 3 13.48 25.74 3.05
C LYS A 3 12.46 24.83 3.73
N TYR A 4 11.19 24.92 3.33
CA TYR A 4 10.12 24.05 3.87
C TYR A 4 10.29 22.60 3.43
N ILE A 5 10.58 22.37 2.13
CA ILE A 5 10.84 21.04 1.59
C ILE A 5 12.07 20.42 2.26
N LEU A 6 13.17 21.20 2.35
CA LEU A 6 14.40 20.75 3.00
C LEU A 6 14.16 20.38 4.48
N LYS A 7 13.43 21.22 5.23
CA LYS A 7 13.08 20.92 6.63
C LYS A 7 12.26 19.63 6.75
N ARG A 8 11.33 19.38 5.83
CA ARG A 8 10.56 18.15 5.81
C ARG A 8 11.40 16.92 5.46
N LEU A 9 12.29 17.03 4.48
CA LEU A 9 13.23 15.96 4.15
C LEU A 9 14.15 15.63 5.31
N LEU A 10 14.71 16.65 5.98
CA LEU A 10 15.54 16.45 7.16
C LEU A 10 14.76 15.82 8.33
N SER A 11 13.48 16.12 8.48
CA SER A 11 12.65 15.49 9.52
C SER A 11 12.34 14.02 9.26
N LEU A 12 12.53 13.51 8.03
CA LEU A 12 12.40 12.07 7.73
C LEU A 12 13.60 11.27 8.27
N ILE A 13 14.79 11.88 8.37
CA ILE A 13 16.01 11.16 8.81
C ILE A 13 15.84 10.53 10.20
N PRO A 14 15.46 11.26 11.27
CA PRO A 14 15.28 10.64 12.58
C PRO A 14 14.14 9.61 12.59
N ILE A 15 13.10 9.81 11.78
CA ILE A 15 12.00 8.84 11.65
C ILE A 15 12.50 7.54 11.02
N LEU A 16 13.26 7.62 9.92
CA LEU A 16 13.82 6.44 9.24
C LEU A 16 14.82 5.70 10.15
N ILE A 17 15.67 6.43 10.88
CA ILE A 17 16.58 5.84 11.87
C ILE A 17 15.79 5.15 12.98
N GLY A 18 14.74 5.77 13.51
CA GLY A 18 13.91 5.18 14.56
C GLY A 18 13.20 3.91 14.09
N ILE A 19 12.59 3.94 12.91
CA ILE A 19 11.90 2.77 12.33
C ILE A 19 12.90 1.65 12.04
N SER A 20 14.04 1.95 11.42
CA SER A 20 15.07 0.96 11.12
C SER A 20 15.65 0.34 12.39
N PHE A 21 15.87 1.15 13.45
CA PHE A 21 16.35 0.65 14.73
C PHE A 21 15.35 -0.32 15.38
N ILE A 22 14.07 0.06 15.41
CA ILE A 22 13.01 -0.81 15.96
C ILE A 22 12.88 -2.09 15.15
N SER A 23 12.87 -2.00 13.81
CA SER A 23 12.80 -3.19 12.94
C SER A 23 13.99 -4.11 13.14
N PHE A 24 15.20 -3.55 13.21
CA PHE A 24 16.41 -4.32 13.46
C PHE A 24 16.40 -4.98 14.85
N ALA A 25 15.92 -4.24 15.87
CA ALA A 25 15.78 -4.76 17.23
C ALA A 25 14.76 -5.92 17.29
N LEU A 26 13.61 -5.78 16.62
CA LEU A 26 12.62 -6.86 16.58
C LEU A 26 13.22 -8.14 15.96
N ILE A 27 13.92 -8.03 14.83
CA ILE A 27 14.56 -9.18 14.18
C ILE A 27 15.63 -9.79 15.11
N TYR A 28 16.47 -8.95 15.72
CA TYR A 28 17.53 -9.40 16.62
C TYR A 28 16.99 -10.16 17.84
N PHE A 29 15.93 -9.62 18.49
CA PHE A 29 15.34 -10.23 19.68
C PHE A 29 14.37 -11.39 19.40
N THR A 30 13.88 -11.53 18.15
CA THR A 30 13.05 -12.68 17.75
C THR A 30 13.85 -13.99 17.75
N GLY A 31 15.19 -13.90 17.80
CA GLY A 31 16.07 -15.04 18.07
C GLY A 31 16.20 -16.04 16.92
N GLY A 32 15.80 -15.69 15.71
CA GLY A 32 16.04 -16.52 14.53
C GLY A 32 17.54 -16.59 14.21
N ASP A 33 18.09 -17.78 14.13
CA ASP A 33 19.45 -17.98 13.64
C ASP A 33 19.46 -17.83 12.11
N ALA A 34 19.82 -16.64 11.65
CA ALA A 34 19.88 -16.32 10.21
C ALA A 34 20.78 -17.31 9.42
N VAL A 35 21.80 -17.90 10.08
CA VAL A 35 22.66 -18.92 9.47
C VAL A 35 21.91 -20.24 9.36
N ALA A 36 21.24 -20.68 10.44
CA ALA A 36 20.47 -21.93 10.44
C ALA A 36 19.33 -21.85 9.40
N VAL A 37 18.52 -20.77 9.39
CA VAL A 37 17.44 -20.55 8.43
C VAL A 37 17.94 -20.61 6.98
N ARG A 38 19.06 -19.98 6.67
CA ARG A 38 19.64 -20.00 5.32
C ARG A 38 20.02 -21.40 4.88
N TYR A 39 20.63 -22.19 5.75
CA TYR A 39 21.12 -23.52 5.38
C TYR A 39 20.01 -24.57 5.38
N GLU A 40 19.02 -24.46 6.26
CA GLU A 40 17.79 -25.26 6.22
C GLU A 40 17.03 -25.04 4.90
N ALA A 41 16.94 -23.79 4.42
CA ALA A 41 16.31 -23.44 3.14
C ALA A 41 17.01 -24.10 1.92
N ILE A 42 18.31 -24.41 2.04
CA ILE A 42 19.09 -25.07 0.97
C ILE A 42 19.09 -26.62 1.16
N GLY A 43 18.43 -27.14 2.22
CA GLY A 43 18.37 -28.56 2.53
C GLY A 43 19.67 -29.12 3.14
N GLY A 44 20.53 -28.26 3.67
CA GLY A 44 21.80 -28.62 4.29
C GLY A 44 21.68 -28.73 5.81
N VAL A 45 22.25 -29.78 6.38
CA VAL A 45 22.46 -29.90 7.81
C VAL A 45 23.91 -29.49 8.11
N LEU A 46 24.07 -28.36 8.81
CA LEU A 46 25.40 -27.88 9.21
C LEU A 46 25.81 -28.46 10.59
N SER A 47 27.09 -28.71 10.73
CA SER A 47 27.64 -28.98 12.07
C SER A 47 27.61 -27.69 12.92
N PRO A 48 27.47 -27.83 14.29
CA PRO A 48 27.49 -26.65 15.16
C PRO A 48 28.73 -25.76 15.01
N GLU A 49 29.88 -26.36 14.68
CA GLU A 49 31.13 -25.63 14.45
C GLU A 49 31.03 -24.74 13.21
N LEU A 50 30.46 -25.25 12.11
CA LEU A 50 30.32 -24.52 10.88
C LEU A 50 29.31 -23.38 10.99
N ILE A 51 28.24 -23.59 11.78
CA ILE A 51 27.26 -22.52 12.11
C ILE A 51 27.98 -21.40 12.86
N ASN A 52 28.77 -21.70 13.87
CA ASN A 52 29.49 -20.68 14.64
C ASN A 52 30.54 -19.95 13.80
N GLN A 53 31.25 -20.65 12.93
CA GLN A 53 32.18 -20.01 11.99
C GLN A 53 31.46 -19.02 11.04
N LYS A 54 30.29 -19.41 10.51
CA LYS A 54 29.49 -18.55 9.64
C LYS A 54 28.88 -17.35 10.37
N ARG A 55 28.48 -17.51 11.64
CA ARG A 55 28.05 -16.41 12.50
C ARG A 55 29.18 -15.39 12.70
N GLU A 56 30.39 -15.85 12.89
CA GLU A 56 31.57 -14.99 13.07
C GLU A 56 31.93 -14.26 11.78
N GLU A 57 31.93 -14.93 10.64
CA GLU A 57 32.14 -14.33 9.32
C GLU A 57 31.12 -13.23 9.01
N LEU A 58 29.85 -13.44 9.35
CA LEU A 58 28.76 -12.49 9.17
C LEU A 58 28.69 -11.42 10.28
N GLY A 59 29.53 -11.51 11.31
CA GLY A 59 29.56 -10.58 12.43
C GLY A 59 28.33 -10.66 13.36
N LEU A 60 27.57 -11.74 13.30
CA LEU A 60 26.34 -11.93 14.10
C LEU A 60 26.66 -12.15 15.60
N ASN A 61 27.89 -12.47 15.96
CA ASN A 61 28.34 -12.60 17.36
C ASN A 61 28.70 -11.24 18.01
N ARG A 62 28.62 -10.13 17.25
CA ARG A 62 28.92 -8.79 17.77
C ARG A 62 27.74 -8.26 18.60
N PRO A 63 27.98 -7.29 19.54
CA PRO A 63 26.91 -6.65 20.28
C PRO A 63 25.88 -5.99 19.33
N PHE A 64 24.61 -5.99 19.72
CA PHE A 64 23.47 -5.45 18.96
C PHE A 64 23.76 -4.08 18.32
N ILE A 65 24.26 -3.13 19.10
CA ILE A 65 24.54 -1.75 18.61
C ILE A 65 25.60 -1.76 17.51
N VAL A 66 26.62 -2.61 17.62
CA VAL A 66 27.68 -2.71 16.60
C VAL A 66 27.14 -3.29 15.31
N GLN A 67 26.29 -4.31 15.39
CA GLN A 67 25.62 -4.88 14.22
C GLN A 67 24.71 -3.85 13.54
N TYR A 68 23.88 -3.12 14.31
CA TYR A 68 22.99 -2.09 13.77
C TYR A 68 23.76 -0.96 13.09
N ILE A 69 24.81 -0.42 13.73
CA ILE A 69 25.62 0.67 13.14
C ILE A 69 26.33 0.20 11.86
N SER A 70 26.91 -1.02 11.88
CA SER A 70 27.56 -1.58 10.70
C SER A 70 26.58 -1.74 9.52
N TRP A 71 25.38 -2.27 9.79
CA TRP A 71 24.32 -2.38 8.81
C TRP A 71 23.87 -1.00 8.28
N LEU A 72 23.65 -0.02 9.18
CA LEU A 72 23.21 1.32 8.79
C LEU A 72 24.25 2.04 7.92
N LEU A 73 25.53 1.88 8.22
CA LEU A 73 26.63 2.43 7.39
C LEU A 73 26.66 1.75 6.01
N GLY A 74 26.44 0.45 5.94
CA GLY A 74 26.29 -0.27 4.68
C GLY A 74 25.13 0.28 3.83
N VAL A 75 23.96 0.48 4.45
CA VAL A 75 22.76 1.05 3.78
C VAL A 75 23.05 2.44 3.20
N ILE A 76 23.77 3.30 3.93
CA ILE A 76 24.17 4.64 3.45
C ILE A 76 25.10 4.56 2.24
N GLN A 77 25.94 3.52 2.17
CA GLN A 77 26.84 3.26 1.06
C GLN A 77 26.17 2.51 -0.11
N GLY A 78 24.88 2.17 0.01
CA GLY A 78 24.13 1.42 -1.00
C GLY A 78 24.25 -0.10 -0.87
N ASP A 79 24.90 -0.60 0.17
CA ASP A 79 24.95 -2.02 0.50
C ASP A 79 23.94 -2.35 1.60
N MET A 80 22.83 -2.98 1.23
CA MET A 80 21.81 -3.49 2.17
C MET A 80 22.08 -4.94 2.61
N GLY A 81 23.23 -5.49 2.24
CA GLY A 81 23.59 -6.86 2.52
C GLY A 81 22.92 -7.88 1.58
N ILE A 82 22.97 -9.13 2.00
CA ILE A 82 22.45 -10.28 1.25
C ILE A 82 21.26 -10.87 2.02
N SER A 83 20.18 -11.19 1.31
CA SER A 83 19.04 -11.92 1.91
C SER A 83 19.48 -13.30 2.40
N TYR A 84 19.22 -13.60 3.64
CA TYR A 84 19.55 -14.89 4.22
C TYR A 84 18.72 -16.04 3.63
N VAL A 85 17.50 -15.77 3.17
CA VAL A 85 16.62 -16.76 2.55
C VAL A 85 17.01 -17.03 1.10
N SER A 86 17.15 -15.98 0.27
CA SER A 86 17.37 -16.15 -1.18
C SER A 86 18.82 -16.09 -1.63
N GLY A 87 19.75 -15.62 -0.77
CA GLY A 87 21.16 -15.39 -1.12
C GLY A 87 21.43 -14.25 -2.08
N LYS A 88 20.40 -13.43 -2.41
CA LYS A 88 20.51 -12.33 -3.38
C LYS A 88 20.85 -11.01 -2.69
N PRO A 89 21.56 -10.08 -3.38
CA PRO A 89 21.76 -8.72 -2.87
C PRO A 89 20.40 -8.02 -2.65
N VAL A 90 20.15 -7.57 -1.40
CA VAL A 90 18.84 -7.02 -0.98
C VAL A 90 18.46 -5.79 -1.79
N PHE A 91 19.40 -4.85 -1.98
CA PHE A 91 19.17 -3.62 -2.74
C PHE A 91 18.61 -3.91 -4.15
N GLY A 92 19.33 -4.69 -4.94
CA GLY A 92 18.92 -5.03 -6.31
C GLY A 92 17.61 -5.82 -6.34
N TYR A 93 17.39 -6.68 -5.33
CA TYR A 93 16.18 -7.50 -5.26
C TYR A 93 14.94 -6.66 -4.97
N ILE A 94 14.99 -5.73 -4.01
CA ILE A 94 13.89 -4.79 -3.73
C ILE A 94 13.60 -3.91 -4.95
N PHE A 95 14.63 -3.32 -5.56
CA PHE A 95 14.44 -2.44 -6.71
C PHE A 95 13.88 -3.16 -7.94
N SER A 96 14.17 -4.44 -8.11
CA SER A 96 13.56 -5.24 -9.19
C SER A 96 12.06 -5.46 -9.03
N LYS A 97 11.54 -5.47 -7.78
CA LYS A 97 10.13 -5.68 -7.45
C LYS A 97 9.32 -4.39 -7.32
N LEU A 98 10.01 -3.27 -7.05
CA LEU A 98 9.38 -1.96 -6.86
C LEU A 98 8.46 -1.53 -8.00
N PRO A 99 8.82 -1.67 -9.30
CA PRO A 99 7.93 -1.28 -10.41
C PRO A 99 6.59 -2.01 -10.39
N ASN A 100 6.56 -3.28 -10.00
CA ASN A 100 5.33 -4.08 -9.95
C ASN A 100 4.40 -3.60 -8.84
N THR A 101 4.92 -3.32 -7.65
CA THR A 101 4.12 -2.75 -6.55
C THR A 101 3.64 -1.34 -6.88
N LEU A 102 4.47 -0.51 -7.53
CA LEU A 102 4.06 0.81 -7.99
C LEU A 102 2.94 0.74 -9.02
N LEU A 103 3.05 -0.15 -10.00
CA LEU A 103 2.01 -0.38 -11.01
C LEU A 103 0.69 -0.80 -10.36
N LEU A 104 0.73 -1.76 -9.44
CA LEU A 104 -0.46 -2.21 -8.69
C LEU A 104 -1.05 -1.08 -7.85
N SER A 105 -0.23 -0.32 -7.15
CA SER A 105 -0.68 0.78 -6.28
C SER A 105 -1.32 1.91 -7.08
N ILE A 106 -0.69 2.33 -8.18
CA ILE A 106 -1.22 3.40 -9.04
C ILE A 106 -2.52 2.96 -9.71
N SER A 107 -2.56 1.76 -10.29
CA SER A 107 -3.78 1.24 -10.93
C SER A 107 -4.93 1.08 -9.93
N SER A 108 -4.66 0.64 -8.70
CA SER A 108 -5.67 0.53 -7.63
C SER A 108 -6.20 1.89 -7.19
N LEU A 109 -5.33 2.91 -7.04
CA LEU A 109 -5.75 4.27 -6.71
C LEU A 109 -6.58 4.91 -7.81
N LEU A 110 -6.17 4.77 -9.06
CA LEU A 110 -6.92 5.30 -10.21
C LEU A 110 -8.30 4.64 -10.31
N THR A 111 -8.36 3.31 -10.18
CA THR A 111 -9.63 2.58 -10.17
C THR A 111 -10.51 2.99 -8.99
N THR A 112 -9.92 3.18 -7.80
CA THR A 112 -10.63 3.70 -6.62
C THR A 112 -11.27 5.06 -6.92
N LEU A 113 -10.55 5.98 -7.55
CA LEU A 113 -11.09 7.31 -7.90
C LEU A 113 -12.20 7.21 -8.94
N ILE A 114 -12.01 6.41 -9.99
CA ILE A 114 -13.01 6.21 -11.05
C ILE A 114 -14.33 5.71 -10.45
N ILE A 115 -14.28 4.86 -9.44
CA ILE A 115 -15.47 4.34 -8.76
C ILE A 115 -15.99 5.33 -7.73
N SER A 116 -15.13 5.83 -6.85
CA SER A 116 -15.56 6.54 -5.64
C SER A 116 -15.94 7.99 -5.90
N LEU A 117 -15.32 8.66 -6.88
CA LEU A 117 -15.60 10.07 -7.15
C LEU A 117 -17.05 10.28 -7.66
N PRO A 118 -17.51 9.59 -8.72
CA PRO A 118 -18.88 9.76 -9.17
C PRO A 118 -19.91 9.30 -8.14
N LEU A 119 -19.67 8.14 -7.48
CA LEU A 119 -20.61 7.63 -6.49
C LEU A 119 -20.67 8.52 -5.24
N GLY A 120 -19.55 9.06 -4.80
CA GLY A 120 -19.50 9.99 -3.65
C GLY A 120 -20.18 11.32 -3.94
N ILE A 121 -19.96 11.89 -5.14
CA ILE A 121 -20.64 13.12 -5.58
C ILE A 121 -22.14 12.89 -5.69
N LEU A 122 -22.57 11.83 -6.39
CA LEU A 122 -24.00 11.52 -6.57
C LEU A 122 -24.71 11.27 -5.23
N SER A 123 -24.03 10.56 -4.30
CA SER A 123 -24.53 10.34 -2.95
C SER A 123 -24.66 11.64 -2.15
N ALA A 124 -23.74 12.58 -2.32
CA ALA A 124 -23.78 13.89 -1.67
C ALA A 124 -24.90 14.78 -2.23
N VAL A 125 -25.04 14.84 -3.55
CA VAL A 125 -26.05 15.65 -4.25
C VAL A 125 -27.46 15.12 -3.97
N LYS A 126 -27.63 13.80 -3.97
CA LYS A 126 -28.92 13.14 -3.65
C LYS A 126 -29.01 12.75 -2.17
N LYS A 127 -28.51 13.60 -1.29
CA LYS A 127 -28.51 13.37 0.17
C LYS A 127 -29.89 12.91 0.68
N ASN A 128 -29.86 11.87 1.51
CA ASN A 128 -31.04 11.26 2.14
C ASN A 128 -32.03 10.58 1.17
N SER A 129 -31.69 10.42 -0.10
CA SER A 129 -32.47 9.62 -1.05
C SER A 129 -32.24 8.13 -0.84
N VAL A 130 -33.09 7.29 -1.46
CA VAL A 130 -32.92 5.83 -1.49
C VAL A 130 -31.53 5.46 -2.08
N PHE A 131 -31.12 6.14 -3.14
CA PHE A 131 -29.81 5.95 -3.77
C PHE A 131 -28.66 6.22 -2.79
N ASP A 132 -28.70 7.34 -2.05
CA ASP A 132 -27.71 7.67 -1.03
C ASP A 132 -27.67 6.59 0.07
N ASN A 133 -28.84 6.10 0.50
CA ASN A 133 -28.91 5.07 1.53
C ASN A 133 -28.33 3.72 1.05
N ILE A 134 -28.58 3.33 -0.20
CA ILE A 134 -27.99 2.13 -0.81
C ILE A 134 -26.46 2.26 -0.87
N ILE A 135 -25.96 3.39 -1.37
CA ILE A 135 -24.49 3.62 -1.46
C ILE A 135 -23.85 3.58 -0.06
N LYS A 136 -24.47 4.19 0.95
CA LYS A 136 -23.99 4.13 2.33
C LYS A 136 -23.94 2.70 2.85
N ALA A 137 -25.00 1.92 2.63
CA ALA A 137 -25.07 0.52 3.05
C ALA A 137 -23.99 -0.32 2.36
N LEU A 138 -23.82 -0.20 1.03
CA LEU A 138 -22.79 -0.89 0.27
C LEU A 138 -21.38 -0.47 0.71
N SER A 139 -21.15 0.81 0.97
CA SER A 139 -19.88 1.32 1.48
C SER A 139 -19.58 0.83 2.90
N PHE A 140 -20.61 0.66 3.74
CA PHE A 140 -20.44 0.09 5.07
C PHE A 140 -20.01 -1.38 4.98
N VAL A 141 -20.74 -2.19 4.20
CA VAL A 141 -20.41 -3.60 3.98
C VAL A 141 -18.99 -3.73 3.36
N GLY A 142 -18.71 -2.99 2.29
CA GLY A 142 -17.40 -3.07 1.61
C GLY A 142 -16.22 -2.68 2.50
N ASN A 143 -16.40 -1.74 3.44
CA ASN A 143 -15.36 -1.37 4.39
C ASN A 143 -15.16 -2.38 5.53
N SER A 144 -16.15 -3.24 5.77
CA SER A 144 -16.11 -4.27 6.82
C SER A 144 -15.49 -5.58 6.33
N LEU A 145 -15.38 -5.76 5.02
CA LEU A 145 -14.79 -6.96 4.43
C LEU A 145 -13.27 -6.89 4.42
N PRO A 146 -12.56 -7.92 4.89
CA PRO A 146 -11.10 -8.02 4.75
C PRO A 146 -10.70 -8.10 3.28
N ASN A 147 -9.57 -7.48 2.91
CA ASN A 147 -9.07 -7.49 1.53
C ASN A 147 -8.87 -8.91 0.97
N PHE A 148 -8.37 -9.84 1.80
CA PHE A 148 -8.18 -11.22 1.37
C PHE A 148 -9.49 -11.91 1.02
N PHE A 149 -10.57 -11.63 1.74
CA PHE A 149 -11.89 -12.18 1.44
C PHE A 149 -12.41 -11.66 0.10
N VAL A 150 -12.28 -10.36 -0.16
CA VAL A 150 -12.62 -9.75 -1.46
C VAL A 150 -11.80 -10.41 -2.59
N ALA A 151 -10.49 -10.63 -2.36
CA ALA A 151 -9.62 -11.31 -3.32
C ALA A 151 -10.12 -12.70 -3.67
N LEU A 152 -10.49 -13.50 -2.66
CA LEU A 152 -11.00 -14.86 -2.86
C LEU A 152 -12.33 -14.88 -3.59
N VAL A 153 -13.26 -13.99 -3.23
CA VAL A 153 -14.57 -13.87 -3.91
C VAL A 153 -14.39 -13.48 -5.37
N LEU A 154 -13.56 -12.48 -5.67
CA LEU A 154 -13.29 -12.06 -7.05
C LEU A 154 -12.61 -13.18 -7.85
N SER A 155 -11.63 -13.88 -7.26
CA SER A 155 -10.99 -15.04 -7.90
C SER A 155 -11.98 -16.14 -8.18
N TYR A 156 -12.86 -16.45 -7.24
CA TYR A 156 -13.89 -17.47 -7.45
C TYR A 156 -14.82 -17.12 -8.62
N ILE A 157 -15.32 -15.88 -8.65
CA ILE A 157 -16.27 -15.45 -9.69
C ILE A 157 -15.56 -15.33 -11.05
N PHE A 158 -14.49 -14.54 -11.14
CA PHE A 158 -13.92 -14.15 -12.43
C PHE A 158 -12.90 -15.15 -12.98
N ALA A 159 -12.21 -15.88 -12.11
CA ALA A 159 -11.21 -16.84 -12.57
C ALA A 159 -11.73 -18.28 -12.62
N LEU A 160 -12.48 -18.75 -11.62
CA LEU A 160 -12.94 -20.13 -11.58
C LEU A 160 -14.28 -20.33 -12.28
N GLN A 161 -15.29 -19.49 -12.00
CA GLN A 161 -16.63 -19.65 -12.59
C GLN A 161 -16.68 -19.12 -14.03
N LEU A 162 -16.30 -17.86 -14.23
CA LEU A 162 -16.38 -17.20 -15.54
C LEU A 162 -15.17 -17.51 -16.44
N LYS A 163 -14.03 -17.97 -15.87
CA LYS A 163 -12.78 -18.28 -16.58
C LYS A 163 -12.25 -17.12 -17.46
N LEU A 164 -12.54 -15.87 -17.07
CA LEU A 164 -12.17 -14.68 -17.81
C LEU A 164 -10.76 -14.18 -17.49
N LEU A 165 -10.31 -14.37 -16.24
CA LEU A 165 -9.07 -13.84 -15.70
C LEU A 165 -8.24 -14.95 -15.04
N PRO A 166 -6.91 -14.87 -15.03
CA PRO A 166 -6.07 -15.83 -14.33
C PRO A 166 -6.16 -15.66 -12.82
N VAL A 167 -6.13 -16.79 -12.07
CA VAL A 167 -6.03 -16.76 -10.59
C VAL A 167 -4.64 -16.30 -10.16
N ILE A 168 -3.61 -16.83 -10.81
CA ILE A 168 -2.20 -16.56 -10.49
C ILE A 168 -1.62 -15.64 -11.55
N SER A 169 -0.91 -14.61 -11.12
CA SER A 169 -0.24 -13.69 -12.02
C SER A 169 0.89 -14.38 -12.78
N GLN A 170 0.77 -14.43 -14.08
CA GLN A 170 1.83 -14.90 -14.98
C GLN A 170 2.58 -13.67 -15.51
N GLY A 171 3.54 -13.17 -14.74
CA GLY A 171 4.26 -11.93 -15.06
C GLY A 171 3.39 -10.67 -14.93
N THR A 172 3.82 -9.57 -15.58
CA THR A 172 3.17 -8.24 -15.51
C THR A 172 2.15 -8.03 -16.64
N SER A 173 1.37 -9.05 -17.00
CA SER A 173 0.34 -8.90 -18.02
C SER A 173 -0.84 -8.08 -17.49
N ILE A 174 -1.52 -7.33 -18.39
CA ILE A 174 -2.71 -6.54 -18.02
C ILE A 174 -3.79 -7.43 -17.40
N LYS A 175 -4.00 -8.63 -17.92
CA LYS A 175 -4.99 -9.57 -17.38
C LYS A 175 -4.68 -9.99 -15.95
N SER A 176 -3.40 -10.18 -15.63
CA SER A 176 -2.94 -10.53 -14.28
C SER A 176 -3.08 -9.37 -13.28
N LEU A 177 -3.06 -8.12 -13.76
CA LEU A 177 -3.19 -6.92 -12.94
C LEU A 177 -4.64 -6.64 -12.50
N ILE A 178 -5.64 -7.10 -13.27
CA ILE A 178 -7.05 -6.73 -13.05
C ILE A 178 -7.56 -7.18 -11.69
N LEU A 179 -7.41 -8.44 -11.32
CA LEU A 179 -7.96 -8.98 -10.06
C LEU A 179 -7.31 -8.35 -8.82
N PRO A 180 -5.97 -8.26 -8.71
CA PRO A 180 -5.33 -7.55 -7.60
C PRO A 180 -5.78 -6.09 -7.50
N THR A 181 -5.84 -5.38 -8.65
CA THR A 181 -6.29 -3.99 -8.72
C THR A 181 -7.72 -3.83 -8.23
N LEU A 182 -8.67 -4.64 -8.73
CA LEU A 182 -10.07 -4.58 -8.32
C LEU A 182 -10.24 -4.92 -6.84
N THR A 183 -9.49 -5.88 -6.33
CA THR A 183 -9.51 -6.23 -4.90
C THR A 183 -9.19 -5.04 -4.02
N LEU A 184 -8.05 -4.39 -4.27
CA LEU A 184 -7.62 -3.21 -3.51
C LEU A 184 -8.56 -2.02 -3.75
N ALA A 185 -8.96 -1.79 -5.00
CA ALA A 185 -9.81 -0.67 -5.36
C ALA A 185 -11.21 -0.75 -4.76
N LEU A 186 -11.86 -1.91 -4.73
CA LEU A 186 -13.19 -2.07 -4.14
C LEU A 186 -13.19 -1.80 -2.63
N ALA A 187 -12.21 -2.37 -1.91
CA ALA A 187 -12.06 -2.14 -0.48
C ALA A 187 -11.82 -0.66 -0.16
N MET A 188 -10.94 -0.01 -0.94
CA MET A 188 -10.65 1.41 -0.78
C MET A 188 -11.83 2.30 -1.20
N SER A 189 -12.55 1.96 -2.27
CA SER A 189 -13.68 2.74 -2.78
C SER A 189 -14.77 2.90 -1.73
N ALA A 190 -15.05 1.88 -0.95
CA ALA A 190 -16.01 1.93 0.16
C ALA A 190 -15.68 3.03 1.17
N LYS A 191 -14.41 3.21 1.51
CA LYS A 191 -13.91 4.28 2.37
C LYS A 191 -13.98 5.65 1.68
N TYR A 192 -13.50 5.72 0.44
CA TYR A 192 -13.41 6.98 -0.32
C TYR A 192 -14.78 7.56 -0.67
N ILE A 193 -15.77 6.75 -1.04
CA ILE A 193 -17.15 7.19 -1.29
C ILE A 193 -17.69 7.97 -0.09
N ARG A 194 -17.50 7.45 1.12
CA ARG A 194 -17.99 8.12 2.35
C ARG A 194 -17.23 9.41 2.63
N GLN A 195 -15.92 9.44 2.40
CA GLN A 195 -15.09 10.63 2.60
C GLN A 195 -15.44 11.72 1.58
N ILE A 196 -15.55 11.37 0.29
CA ILE A 196 -15.94 12.30 -0.78
C ILE A 196 -17.33 12.86 -0.49
N ARG A 197 -18.29 11.99 -0.16
CA ARG A 197 -19.64 12.42 0.22
C ARG A 197 -19.63 13.43 1.37
N ALA A 198 -18.89 13.16 2.42
CA ALA A 198 -18.80 14.06 3.58
C ALA A 198 -18.18 15.41 3.22
N LEU A 199 -17.09 15.40 2.44
CA LEU A 199 -16.42 16.61 1.95
C LEU A 199 -17.34 17.45 1.09
N ILE A 200 -18.03 16.86 0.11
CA ILE A 200 -18.95 17.54 -0.77
C ILE A 200 -20.13 18.15 -0.02
N ILE A 201 -20.75 17.40 0.91
CA ILE A 201 -21.86 17.92 1.74
C ILE A 201 -21.40 19.12 2.58
N SER A 202 -20.22 19.00 3.22
CA SER A 202 -19.65 20.08 4.02
C SER A 202 -19.40 21.33 3.17
N GLU A 203 -18.89 21.15 1.94
CA GLU A 203 -18.58 22.27 1.07
C GLU A 203 -19.84 22.92 0.49
N LEU A 204 -20.85 22.12 0.13
CA LEU A 204 -22.15 22.60 -0.37
C LEU A 204 -22.94 23.43 0.67
N SER A 205 -22.66 23.29 1.96
CA SER A 205 -23.31 24.04 3.03
C SER A 205 -22.69 25.42 3.29
N LYS A 206 -21.59 25.78 2.59
CA LYS A 206 -20.88 27.05 2.81
C LYS A 206 -21.59 28.25 2.19
N PRO A 207 -21.46 29.48 2.77
CA PRO A 207 -22.13 30.69 2.29
C PRO A 207 -21.85 31.05 0.84
N TYR A 208 -20.65 30.77 0.34
CA TYR A 208 -20.33 31.08 -1.06
C TYR A 208 -21.15 30.27 -2.07
N VAL A 209 -21.57 29.04 -1.70
CA VAL A 209 -22.46 28.20 -2.52
C VAL A 209 -23.86 28.81 -2.57
N THR A 210 -24.38 29.26 -1.42
CA THR A 210 -25.67 29.97 -1.37
C THR A 210 -25.62 31.25 -2.21
N GLY A 211 -24.53 32.03 -2.12
CA GLY A 211 -24.31 33.20 -2.96
C GLY A 211 -24.20 32.89 -4.45
N ALA A 212 -23.59 31.74 -4.80
CA ALA A 212 -23.51 31.31 -6.21
C ALA A 212 -24.90 30.93 -6.76
N ARG A 213 -25.71 30.22 -5.97
CA ARG A 213 -27.10 29.88 -6.33
C ARG A 213 -27.98 31.12 -6.47
N ALA A 214 -27.84 32.10 -5.55
CA ALA A 214 -28.57 33.37 -5.64
C ALA A 214 -28.23 34.16 -6.94
N ARG A 215 -27.03 34.00 -7.47
CA ARG A 215 -26.60 34.57 -8.75
C ARG A 215 -27.04 33.75 -9.97
N GLY A 216 -27.81 32.68 -9.80
CA GLY A 216 -28.30 31.84 -10.89
C GLY A 216 -27.26 30.91 -11.53
N ILE A 217 -26.11 30.65 -10.86
CA ILE A 217 -25.11 29.74 -11.37
C ILE A 217 -25.66 28.31 -11.31
N LYS A 218 -25.54 27.58 -12.43
CA LYS A 218 -26.02 26.19 -12.55
C LYS A 218 -25.36 25.27 -11.51
N GLU A 219 -26.14 24.36 -10.90
CA GLU A 219 -25.68 23.45 -9.86
C GLU A 219 -24.47 22.61 -10.29
N ASN A 220 -24.46 22.11 -11.53
CA ASN A 220 -23.30 21.37 -12.06
C ASN A 220 -22.02 22.22 -12.07
N THR A 221 -22.11 23.50 -12.39
CA THR A 221 -20.97 24.42 -12.38
C THR A 221 -20.48 24.62 -10.94
N ILE A 222 -21.40 24.78 -9.99
CA ILE A 222 -21.06 24.90 -8.56
C ILE A 222 -20.32 23.64 -8.09
N ILE A 223 -20.84 22.46 -8.43
CA ILE A 223 -20.26 21.18 -7.96
C ILE A 223 -18.87 20.97 -8.59
N PHE A 224 -18.76 20.99 -9.92
CA PHE A 224 -17.53 20.58 -10.60
C PHE A 224 -16.44 21.65 -10.57
N PHE A 225 -16.75 22.93 -10.67
CA PHE A 225 -15.74 23.99 -10.75
C PHE A 225 -15.44 24.66 -9.41
N ASN A 226 -16.40 24.71 -8.48
CA ASN A 226 -16.18 25.36 -7.20
C ASN A 226 -15.94 24.33 -6.10
N VAL A 227 -16.92 23.46 -5.82
CA VAL A 227 -16.86 22.52 -4.69
C VAL A 227 -15.76 21.47 -4.90
N LEU A 228 -15.73 20.80 -6.06
CA LEU A 228 -14.75 19.75 -6.33
C LEU A 228 -13.30 20.30 -6.36
N ARG A 229 -13.13 21.50 -6.89
CA ARG A 229 -11.82 22.19 -6.91
C ARG A 229 -11.33 22.46 -5.49
N LEU A 230 -12.18 22.91 -4.57
CA LEU A 230 -11.81 23.21 -3.18
C LEU A 230 -11.57 21.93 -2.38
N THR A 231 -12.33 20.88 -2.64
CA THR A 231 -12.16 19.59 -1.96
C THR A 231 -11.00 18.75 -2.53
N SER A 232 -10.51 19.06 -3.73
CA SER A 232 -9.43 18.31 -4.39
C SER A 232 -8.14 18.26 -3.56
N LEU A 233 -7.78 19.32 -2.84
CA LEU A 233 -6.59 19.35 -2.00
C LEU A 233 -6.67 18.28 -0.90
N THR A 234 -7.81 18.16 -0.24
CA THR A 234 -8.05 17.13 0.78
C THR A 234 -8.03 15.73 0.15
N LEU A 235 -8.63 15.57 -1.04
CA LEU A 235 -8.62 14.28 -1.75
C LEU A 235 -7.21 13.86 -2.15
N ILE A 236 -6.38 14.77 -2.67
CA ILE A 236 -4.98 14.50 -3.01
C ILE A 236 -4.20 14.08 -1.76
N THR A 237 -4.42 14.75 -0.64
CA THR A 237 -3.77 14.37 0.64
C THR A 237 -4.16 12.97 1.08
N LEU A 238 -5.45 12.63 1.03
CA LEU A 238 -5.95 11.29 1.37
C LEU A 238 -5.38 10.22 0.44
N MET A 239 -5.32 10.52 -0.87
CA MET A 239 -4.72 9.61 -1.86
C MET A 239 -3.24 9.38 -1.61
N SER A 240 -2.48 10.42 -1.30
CA SER A 240 -1.05 10.31 -0.99
C SER A 240 -0.80 9.44 0.23
N LEU A 241 -1.62 9.57 1.28
CA LEU A 241 -1.57 8.69 2.46
C LEU A 241 -1.91 7.25 2.10
N SER A 242 -2.95 7.04 1.28
CA SER A 242 -3.33 5.69 0.84
C SER A 242 -2.29 5.07 -0.10
N PHE A 243 -1.60 5.87 -0.91
CA PHE A 243 -0.48 5.40 -1.73
C PHE A 243 0.64 4.84 -0.85
N GLY A 244 1.05 5.57 0.18
CA GLY A 244 2.03 5.08 1.15
C GLY A 244 1.57 3.81 1.86
N SER A 245 0.29 3.74 2.23
CA SER A 245 -0.30 2.53 2.82
C SER A 245 -0.32 1.34 1.86
N LEU A 246 -0.56 1.54 0.56
CA LEU A 246 -0.53 0.48 -0.44
C LEU A 246 0.87 -0.09 -0.64
N LEU A 247 1.90 0.76 -0.61
CA LEU A 247 3.28 0.31 -0.75
C LEU A 247 3.70 -0.66 0.37
N GLY A 248 3.16 -0.49 1.58
CA GLY A 248 3.42 -1.39 2.72
C GLY A 248 2.32 -2.43 2.97
N GLY A 249 1.09 -2.18 2.51
CA GLY A 249 -0.10 -2.94 2.89
C GLY A 249 -0.71 -3.82 1.80
N SER A 250 -0.15 -3.86 0.59
CA SER A 250 -0.62 -4.74 -0.49
C SER A 250 -0.11 -6.18 -0.39
N SER A 251 0.73 -6.48 0.61
CA SER A 251 1.45 -7.76 0.77
C SER A 251 0.54 -8.98 0.70
N ILE A 252 -0.59 -8.97 1.41
CA ILE A 252 -1.54 -10.09 1.41
C ILE A 252 -2.15 -10.30 0.01
N VAL A 253 -2.53 -9.21 -0.66
CA VAL A 253 -3.12 -9.26 -2.01
C VAL A 253 -2.08 -9.69 -3.03
N GLU A 254 -0.85 -9.17 -2.95
CA GLU A 254 0.26 -9.59 -3.79
C GLU A 254 0.54 -11.09 -3.63
N SER A 255 0.52 -11.61 -2.39
CA SER A 255 0.74 -13.05 -2.13
C SER A 255 -0.40 -13.92 -2.66
N ILE A 256 -1.67 -13.54 -2.47
CA ILE A 256 -2.82 -14.31 -2.94
C ILE A 256 -2.78 -14.46 -4.47
N PHE A 257 -2.50 -13.38 -5.18
CA PHE A 257 -2.45 -13.37 -6.64
C PHE A 257 -1.08 -13.74 -7.21
N MET A 258 -0.10 -14.08 -6.35
CA MET A 258 1.30 -14.32 -6.75
C MET A 258 1.87 -13.16 -7.58
N TRP A 259 1.45 -11.92 -7.27
CA TRP A 259 1.97 -10.72 -7.90
C TRP A 259 3.37 -10.44 -7.41
N ASP A 260 4.32 -10.33 -8.32
CA ASP A 260 5.75 -10.29 -8.02
C ASP A 260 6.19 -8.88 -7.57
N GLY A 261 5.69 -8.44 -6.42
CA GLY A 261 5.95 -7.12 -5.82
C GLY A 261 6.75 -7.19 -4.52
N ILE A 262 7.00 -6.00 -3.93
CA ILE A 262 7.72 -5.84 -2.66
C ILE A 262 6.93 -6.44 -1.49
N GLY A 263 5.59 -6.31 -1.51
CA GLY A 263 4.77 -6.83 -0.44
C GLY A 263 4.82 -8.35 -0.33
N LYS A 264 4.80 -9.06 -1.47
CA LYS A 264 5.02 -10.51 -1.53
C LYS A 264 6.43 -10.85 -1.06
N LEU A 265 7.45 -10.11 -1.54
CA LEU A 265 8.82 -10.29 -1.12
C LEU A 265 8.98 -10.20 0.41
N ALA A 266 8.32 -9.24 1.05
CA ALA A 266 8.39 -9.05 2.51
C ALA A 266 7.75 -10.20 3.31
N ILE A 267 6.82 -10.97 2.73
CA ILE A 267 6.24 -12.16 3.38
C ILE A 267 7.13 -13.38 3.19
N GLU A 268 7.84 -13.48 2.05
CA GLU A 268 8.70 -14.62 1.71
C GLU A 268 10.12 -14.50 2.27
N SER A 269 10.48 -13.35 2.88
CA SER A 269 11.80 -13.08 3.46
C SER A 269 11.87 -13.44 4.93
#